data_033ac96ba0788829789d1870164c389a
#
_entry.id   033ac96ba0788829789d1870164c389a
#
_cell.length_a   1.000
_cell.length_b   1.000
_cell.length_c   1.000
_cell.angle_alpha   90.00
_cell.angle_beta   90.00
_cell.angle_gamma   90.00
#
_symmetry.space_group_name_H-M   'P 1'
#
loop_
_entity.id
_entity.type
_entity.pdbx_description
1 polymer ?
#
loop_
_entity_poly.entity_id
_entity_poly.type
_entity_poly.pdbx_seq_one_letter_code
_entity_poly.pdbx_strand_id
1 'polypeptide(L)'
;MKTMLRQLILLLCLFAIMPSKAQNKDIEFDKFFCDSTLRVDYIFSGDTQSQQISLDKCNLMPHWYGKRNNLDILPVQGNGQITVRDHNTKQVIYTNSFSTLFQEWLTYDEAKTTNESFENVFLVPMPKDVVDITVDLRDNRQKIVTTMTHVVNPNDILIRHIGFNYVTPYITLQAAEDTTKCIHIAYVAEGYSKDEMTTFLEDARIATEALFEHEPFKSKRNRFNIIAVESTSEDSGTSVPSKGVWKNTVLGSHFDTFYSNRYLTTLNLKNLHDALAGTPYEHIIVLVNTSEYGGGGILNSYNLSMTHHPLYKQVVVHEFGHSFAGLADEYAYEQEALPMYPHDVEPWEKNITTLVDFHDKWEKLIAPTTPIPTPIDFYGKRNKKKNKKNAKLQHPLGAYEGAGYSLKGVYRPSFDCRMRSNAHPDFCPACQKALNELIDFYTE
;
A
#
# COMPACT_ATOMS: atom_id res chain seq x y z
N MET A 1 -35.65 27.51 50.74
CA MET A 1 -35.58 26.04 50.61
C MET A 1 -35.89 25.53 49.17
N LYS A 2 -36.98 25.95 48.51
CA LYS A 2 -37.31 25.45 47.16
C LYS A 2 -36.28 25.85 46.05
N THR A 3 -35.62 26.98 46.19
CA THR A 3 -34.61 27.44 45.22
C THR A 3 -33.26 26.72 45.33
N MET A 4 -32.85 26.39 46.55
CA MET A 4 -31.61 25.59 46.76
C MET A 4 -31.77 24.14 46.29
N LEU A 5 -32.97 23.57 46.42
CA LEU A 5 -33.22 22.21 45.96
C LEU A 5 -33.21 22.10 44.40
N ARG A 6 -33.67 23.16 43.69
CA ARG A 6 -33.59 23.20 42.22
C ARG A 6 -32.18 23.38 41.70
N GLN A 7 -31.33 24.13 42.39
CA GLN A 7 -29.91 24.25 42.02
C GLN A 7 -29.13 22.99 42.30
N LEU A 8 -29.46 22.22 43.34
CA LEU A 8 -28.83 20.93 43.64
C LEU A 8 -29.22 19.87 42.63
N ILE A 9 -30.46 19.86 42.11
CA ILE A 9 -30.91 18.92 41.08
C ILE A 9 -30.29 19.28 39.72
N LEU A 10 -30.08 20.55 39.39
CA LEU A 10 -29.37 20.97 38.17
C LEU A 10 -27.85 20.59 38.22
N LEU A 11 -27.23 20.66 39.41
CA LEU A 11 -25.82 20.23 39.57
C LEU A 11 -25.66 18.71 39.48
N LEU A 12 -26.65 17.93 39.95
CA LEU A 12 -26.62 16.47 39.82
C LEU A 12 -26.88 15.97 38.38
N CYS A 13 -27.63 16.73 37.57
CA CYS A 13 -27.84 16.40 36.16
C CYS A 13 -26.62 16.74 35.26
N LEU A 14 -25.73 17.64 35.67
CA LEU A 14 -24.51 17.99 34.94
C LEU A 14 -23.38 16.99 35.14
N PHE A 15 -23.45 16.13 36.17
CA PHE A 15 -22.46 15.05 36.41
C PHE A 15 -22.80 13.72 35.73
N ALA A 16 -23.94 13.60 35.06
CA ALA A 16 -24.41 12.36 34.45
C ALA A 16 -24.08 12.20 32.96
N ILE A 17 -23.39 13.18 32.35
CA ILE A 17 -22.94 13.08 30.96
C ILE A 17 -21.41 13.23 30.92
N MET A 18 -20.70 12.36 31.62
CA MET A 18 -19.39 11.99 31.17
C MET A 18 -19.62 10.98 30.03
N PRO A 19 -19.13 11.24 28.81
CA PRO A 19 -19.07 10.18 27.83
C PRO A 19 -18.15 9.12 28.47
N SER A 20 -18.72 7.98 28.83
CA SER A 20 -17.93 6.78 29.06
C SER A 20 -17.12 6.61 27.76
N LYS A 21 -15.80 6.85 27.81
CA LYS A 21 -14.92 6.28 26.82
C LYS A 21 -15.20 4.78 26.92
N ALA A 22 -15.99 4.27 25.98
CA ALA A 22 -16.06 2.85 25.79
C ALA A 22 -14.58 2.43 25.64
N GLN A 23 -14.08 1.68 26.59
CA GLN A 23 -12.82 0.99 26.45
C GLN A 23 -13.02 0.17 25.18
N ASN A 24 -12.38 0.56 24.07
CA ASN A 24 -12.30 -0.29 22.88
C ASN A 24 -11.66 -1.58 23.38
N LYS A 25 -12.48 -2.60 23.54
CA LYS A 25 -12.00 -3.92 23.87
C LYS A 25 -11.36 -4.42 22.59
N ASP A 26 -10.06 -4.67 22.62
CA ASP A 26 -9.33 -5.19 21.47
C ASP A 26 -10.11 -6.37 20.88
N ILE A 27 -10.21 -6.39 19.54
CA ILE A 27 -10.88 -7.47 18.82
C ILE A 27 -9.98 -8.69 18.89
N GLU A 28 -10.42 -9.71 19.63
CA GLU A 28 -9.70 -10.98 19.76
C GLU A 28 -9.86 -11.79 18.46
N PHE A 29 -8.74 -12.07 17.77
CA PHE A 29 -8.73 -12.81 16.50
C PHE A 29 -9.48 -14.15 16.63
N ASP A 30 -9.10 -14.98 17.60
CA ASP A 30 -9.64 -16.34 17.76
C ASP A 30 -11.11 -16.38 18.14
N LYS A 31 -11.70 -15.26 18.56
CA LYS A 31 -13.13 -15.16 18.80
C LYS A 31 -13.94 -15.12 17.51
N PHE A 32 -13.47 -14.40 16.52
CA PHE A 32 -14.22 -14.11 15.30
C PHE A 32 -13.72 -14.85 14.05
N PHE A 33 -12.46 -15.29 14.03
CA PHE A 33 -11.81 -15.81 12.84
C PHE A 33 -11.18 -17.19 13.04
N CYS A 34 -11.09 -17.93 11.94
CA CYS A 34 -10.29 -19.16 11.82
C CYS A 34 -8.90 -18.80 11.31
N ASP A 35 -7.93 -19.69 11.52
CA ASP A 35 -6.60 -19.58 10.88
C ASP A 35 -6.66 -20.01 9.40
N SER A 36 -7.39 -19.24 8.62
CA SER A 36 -7.57 -19.42 7.16
C SER A 36 -7.87 -18.07 6.54
N THR A 37 -7.66 -17.94 5.25
CA THR A 37 -7.90 -16.73 4.48
C THR A 37 -9.17 -16.83 3.65
N LEU A 38 -10.05 -15.85 3.78
CA LEU A 38 -11.10 -15.58 2.82
C LEU A 38 -10.56 -14.59 1.78
N ARG A 39 -10.32 -15.06 0.57
CA ARG A 39 -10.03 -14.24 -0.58
C ARG A 39 -11.34 -13.83 -1.23
N VAL A 40 -11.55 -12.54 -1.43
CA VAL A 40 -12.74 -11.99 -2.08
C VAL A 40 -12.31 -11.26 -3.36
N ASP A 41 -12.80 -11.75 -4.49
CA ASP A 41 -12.52 -11.21 -5.81
C ASP A 41 -13.66 -10.28 -6.23
N TYR A 42 -13.30 -9.06 -6.67
CA TYR A 42 -14.23 -8.04 -7.14
C TYR A 42 -13.86 -7.56 -8.55
N ILE A 43 -14.86 -7.02 -9.25
CA ILE A 43 -14.67 -6.19 -10.43
C ILE A 43 -15.10 -4.77 -10.08
N PHE A 44 -14.19 -3.81 -10.23
CA PHE A 44 -14.51 -2.39 -10.18
C PHE A 44 -14.62 -1.87 -11.60
N SER A 45 -15.69 -1.14 -11.91
CA SER A 45 -15.95 -0.69 -13.27
C SER A 45 -16.65 0.68 -13.27
N GLY A 46 -16.63 1.32 -14.43
CA GLY A 46 -17.31 2.59 -14.63
C GLY A 46 -16.42 3.66 -15.26
N ASP A 47 -16.73 4.91 -14.96
CA ASP A 47 -16.08 6.12 -15.46
C ASP A 47 -16.00 7.20 -14.36
N THR A 48 -15.61 8.44 -14.71
CA THR A 48 -15.53 9.55 -13.74
C THR A 48 -16.87 9.96 -13.12
N GLN A 49 -18.00 9.54 -13.69
CA GLN A 49 -19.34 9.94 -13.24
C GLN A 49 -20.09 8.82 -12.51
N SER A 50 -19.84 7.57 -12.92
CA SER A 50 -20.54 6.41 -12.37
C SER A 50 -19.56 5.25 -12.16
N GLN A 51 -19.42 4.86 -10.91
CA GLN A 51 -18.52 3.76 -10.49
C GLN A 51 -19.34 2.64 -9.87
N GLN A 52 -18.97 1.41 -10.12
CA GLN A 52 -19.64 0.22 -9.62
C GLN A 52 -18.62 -0.77 -9.06
N ILE A 53 -18.97 -1.39 -7.94
CA ILE A 53 -18.28 -2.53 -7.34
C ILE A 53 -19.15 -3.76 -7.50
N SER A 54 -18.63 -4.85 -8.07
CA SER A 54 -19.31 -6.11 -8.22
C SER A 54 -18.52 -7.25 -7.59
N LEU A 55 -19.18 -8.05 -6.75
CA LEU A 55 -18.61 -9.29 -6.24
C LEU A 55 -18.48 -10.29 -7.41
N ASP A 56 -17.28 -10.84 -7.61
CA ASP A 56 -17.04 -11.93 -8.56
C ASP A 56 -17.14 -13.29 -7.85
N LYS A 57 -16.28 -13.55 -6.86
CA LYS A 57 -16.29 -14.82 -6.13
C LYS A 57 -15.60 -14.73 -4.77
N CYS A 58 -15.86 -15.74 -3.93
CA CYS A 58 -15.15 -15.98 -2.69
C CYS A 58 -14.35 -17.28 -2.77
N ASN A 59 -13.12 -17.27 -2.24
CA ASN A 59 -12.27 -18.45 -2.16
C ASN A 59 -11.74 -18.61 -0.73
N LEU A 60 -11.66 -19.84 -0.25
CA LEU A 60 -10.98 -20.20 1.00
C LEU A 60 -9.56 -20.67 0.68
N MET A 61 -8.57 -20.11 1.38
CA MET A 61 -7.18 -20.55 1.34
C MET A 61 -6.70 -20.99 2.73
N PRO A 62 -5.71 -21.93 2.80
CA PRO A 62 -5.15 -22.33 4.08
C PRO A 62 -4.39 -21.17 4.73
N HIS A 63 -4.45 -21.12 6.06
CA HIS A 63 -3.76 -20.16 6.91
C HIS A 63 -4.07 -18.68 6.65
N TRP A 64 -3.92 -17.88 7.68
CA TRP A 64 -4.00 -16.43 7.64
C TRP A 64 -2.61 -15.84 7.94
N TYR A 65 -2.10 -15.01 7.03
CA TYR A 65 -0.77 -14.42 7.10
C TYR A 65 -0.76 -12.92 7.33
N GLY A 66 -1.93 -12.28 7.45
CA GLY A 66 -2.05 -10.87 7.76
C GLY A 66 -2.13 -10.59 9.27
N LYS A 67 -2.42 -9.33 9.60
CA LYS A 67 -2.48 -8.87 11.00
C LYS A 67 -3.46 -9.69 11.86
N ARG A 68 -3.07 -9.97 13.11
CA ARG A 68 -3.91 -10.64 14.12
C ARG A 68 -4.29 -9.73 15.29
N ASN A 69 -3.63 -8.57 15.40
CA ASN A 69 -3.89 -7.52 16.38
C ASN A 69 -4.41 -6.27 15.66
N ASN A 70 -4.96 -5.29 16.40
CA ASN A 70 -5.45 -4.03 15.84
C ASN A 70 -6.39 -4.25 14.65
N LEU A 71 -7.25 -5.26 14.73
CA LEU A 71 -8.04 -5.77 13.60
C LEU A 71 -9.00 -4.72 13.02
N ASP A 72 -9.55 -3.83 13.85
CA ASP A 72 -10.49 -2.78 13.52
C ASP A 72 -9.83 -1.40 13.30
N ILE A 73 -8.49 -1.36 13.24
CA ILE A 73 -7.71 -0.12 13.08
C ILE A 73 -7.04 -0.08 11.70
N LEU A 74 -7.10 1.10 11.05
CA LEU A 74 -6.36 1.39 9.82
C LEU A 74 -5.05 2.11 10.15
N PRO A 75 -3.88 1.53 9.84
CA PRO A 75 -2.61 2.25 10.01
C PRO A 75 -2.40 3.33 8.94
N VAL A 76 -2.94 3.10 7.75
CA VAL A 76 -2.89 3.99 6.58
C VAL A 76 -4.29 4.07 5.98
N GLN A 77 -4.73 5.24 5.54
CA GLN A 77 -6.10 5.43 5.08
C GLN A 77 -6.37 4.85 3.68
N GLY A 78 -5.47 5.05 2.70
CA GLY A 78 -5.66 4.61 1.32
C GLY A 78 -6.80 5.32 0.57
N ASN A 79 -7.01 4.92 -0.68
CA ASN A 79 -8.10 5.42 -1.52
C ASN A 79 -9.36 4.57 -1.42
N GLY A 80 -9.28 3.43 -0.78
CA GLY A 80 -10.40 2.54 -0.50
C GLY A 80 -10.24 1.80 0.82
N GLN A 81 -11.30 1.18 1.25
CA GLN A 81 -11.36 0.46 2.52
C GLN A 81 -12.25 -0.77 2.38
N ILE A 82 -11.79 -1.89 2.90
CA ILE A 82 -12.61 -3.08 3.15
C ILE A 82 -12.88 -3.19 4.66
N THR A 83 -14.13 -3.44 5.02
CA THR A 83 -14.57 -3.55 6.41
C THR A 83 -15.42 -4.79 6.58
N VAL A 84 -15.05 -5.65 7.55
CA VAL A 84 -15.81 -6.84 7.92
C VAL A 84 -16.54 -6.57 9.24
N ARG A 85 -17.85 -6.81 9.26
CA ARG A 85 -18.70 -6.66 10.45
C ARG A 85 -19.35 -7.99 10.79
N ASP A 86 -19.40 -8.30 12.07
CA ASP A 86 -20.28 -9.36 12.55
C ASP A 86 -21.72 -9.07 12.13
N HIS A 87 -22.39 -10.02 11.47
CA HIS A 87 -23.69 -9.78 10.85
C HIS A 87 -24.78 -9.43 11.87
N ASN A 88 -24.72 -10.04 13.07
CA ASN A 88 -25.76 -9.87 14.08
C ASN A 88 -25.56 -8.60 14.90
N THR A 89 -24.34 -8.33 15.36
CA THR A 89 -24.02 -7.20 16.25
C THR A 89 -23.67 -5.93 15.49
N LYS A 90 -23.33 -6.04 14.20
CA LYS A 90 -22.78 -4.96 13.34
C LYS A 90 -21.45 -4.39 13.83
N GLN A 91 -20.81 -5.04 14.82
CA GLN A 91 -19.48 -4.66 15.29
C GLN A 91 -18.47 -4.83 14.16
N VAL A 92 -17.60 -3.82 13.96
CA VAL A 92 -16.44 -3.96 13.10
C VAL A 92 -15.48 -4.94 13.74
N ILE A 93 -15.11 -6.00 13.03
CA ILE A 93 -14.21 -7.05 13.51
C ILE A 93 -12.92 -7.14 12.71
N TYR A 94 -12.89 -6.55 11.50
CA TYR A 94 -11.68 -6.40 10.70
C TYR A 94 -11.84 -5.23 9.73
N THR A 95 -10.74 -4.53 9.48
CA THR A 95 -10.67 -3.51 8.42
C THR A 95 -9.27 -3.44 7.81
N ASN A 96 -9.20 -3.12 6.53
CA ASN A 96 -7.95 -2.80 5.85
C ASN A 96 -8.20 -1.72 4.79
N SER A 97 -7.16 -0.99 4.42
CA SER A 97 -7.20 0.00 3.35
C SER A 97 -6.46 -0.49 2.11
N PHE A 98 -6.73 0.15 1.00
CA PHE A 98 -6.09 -0.17 -0.27
C PHE A 98 -6.11 1.02 -1.23
N SER A 99 -5.35 0.92 -2.32
CA SER A 99 -5.51 1.71 -3.53
C SER A 99 -5.68 0.78 -4.72
N THR A 100 -6.15 1.30 -5.87
CA THR A 100 -6.41 0.49 -7.07
C THR A 100 -6.01 1.20 -8.35
N LEU A 101 -5.64 0.44 -9.37
CA LEU A 101 -5.45 0.97 -10.73
C LEU A 101 -6.73 1.61 -11.28
N PHE A 102 -7.91 1.08 -10.93
CA PHE A 102 -9.19 1.67 -11.32
C PHE A 102 -9.31 3.13 -10.88
N GLN A 103 -9.01 3.41 -9.60
CA GLN A 103 -9.09 4.78 -9.07
C GLN A 103 -8.01 5.70 -9.64
N GLU A 104 -6.84 5.16 -9.96
CA GLU A 104 -5.80 5.90 -10.66
C GLU A 104 -6.22 6.23 -12.10
N TRP A 105 -6.74 5.23 -12.85
CA TRP A 105 -7.27 5.44 -14.19
C TRP A 105 -8.35 6.52 -14.26
N LEU A 106 -9.20 6.63 -13.24
CA LEU A 106 -10.22 7.70 -13.15
C LEU A 106 -9.64 9.12 -13.16
N THR A 107 -8.32 9.29 -12.94
CA THR A 107 -7.66 10.61 -13.01
C THR A 107 -7.28 11.01 -14.43
N TYR A 108 -7.33 10.08 -15.40
CA TYR A 108 -6.98 10.33 -16.79
C TYR A 108 -8.18 10.78 -17.62
N ASP A 109 -7.90 11.50 -18.73
CA ASP A 109 -8.94 12.04 -19.60
C ASP A 109 -9.81 10.96 -20.26
N GLU A 110 -9.27 9.79 -20.51
CA GLU A 110 -9.97 8.64 -21.08
C GLU A 110 -11.19 8.24 -20.25
N ALA A 111 -11.06 8.27 -18.92
CA ALA A 111 -12.14 7.92 -17.99
C ALA A 111 -13.34 8.90 -18.03
N LYS A 112 -13.24 10.02 -18.74
CA LYS A 112 -14.37 10.93 -18.97
C LYS A 112 -15.33 10.45 -20.07
N THR A 113 -14.89 9.55 -20.92
CA THR A 113 -15.61 9.12 -22.13
C THR A 113 -15.71 7.61 -22.30
N THR A 114 -14.95 6.85 -21.52
CA THR A 114 -14.84 5.39 -21.64
C THR A 114 -15.21 4.76 -20.29
N ASN A 115 -15.90 3.61 -20.34
CA ASN A 115 -16.11 2.75 -19.18
C ASN A 115 -15.10 1.61 -19.25
N GLU A 116 -14.37 1.38 -18.17
CA GLU A 116 -13.45 0.26 -18.04
C GLU A 116 -13.75 -0.58 -16.80
N SER A 117 -13.17 -1.79 -16.76
CA SER A 117 -13.30 -2.72 -15.64
C SER A 117 -11.95 -3.27 -15.22
N PHE A 118 -11.74 -3.36 -13.91
CA PHE A 118 -10.49 -3.79 -13.29
C PHE A 118 -10.76 -4.89 -12.27
N GLU A 119 -9.93 -5.93 -12.29
CA GLU A 119 -9.90 -6.92 -11.23
C GLU A 119 -9.36 -6.33 -9.95
N ASN A 120 -9.98 -6.70 -8.83
CA ASN A 120 -9.47 -6.39 -7.49
C ASN A 120 -9.62 -7.62 -6.60
N VAL A 121 -8.63 -7.91 -5.80
CA VAL A 121 -8.60 -9.07 -4.91
C VAL A 121 -8.22 -8.60 -3.52
N PHE A 122 -9.02 -8.97 -2.52
CA PHE A 122 -8.76 -8.65 -1.13
C PHE A 122 -8.70 -9.90 -0.28
N LEU A 123 -7.77 -9.90 0.66
CA LEU A 123 -7.61 -10.95 1.65
C LEU A 123 -8.14 -10.45 3.00
N VAL A 124 -9.02 -11.22 3.60
CA VAL A 124 -9.48 -11.02 4.97
C VAL A 124 -9.38 -12.34 5.73
N PRO A 125 -9.24 -12.34 7.06
CA PRO A 125 -9.27 -13.59 7.81
C PRO A 125 -10.63 -14.27 7.67
N MET A 126 -10.65 -15.60 7.56
CA MET A 126 -11.89 -16.37 7.38
C MET A 126 -12.78 -16.27 8.62
N PRO A 127 -13.99 -15.70 8.53
CA PRO A 127 -14.88 -15.54 9.67
C PRO A 127 -15.44 -16.90 10.14
N LYS A 128 -15.72 -17.03 11.44
CA LYS A 128 -16.39 -18.21 12.02
C LYS A 128 -17.90 -18.18 11.80
N ASP A 129 -18.48 -17.00 11.80
CA ASP A 129 -19.92 -16.76 11.66
C ASP A 129 -20.21 -15.87 10.45
N VAL A 130 -21.49 -15.68 10.16
CA VAL A 130 -21.95 -14.80 9.06
C VAL A 130 -21.48 -13.38 9.28
N VAL A 131 -20.95 -12.74 8.24
CA VAL A 131 -20.43 -11.37 8.27
C VAL A 131 -21.01 -10.52 7.13
N ASP A 132 -21.00 -9.21 7.34
CA ASP A 132 -21.19 -8.22 6.28
C ASP A 132 -19.81 -7.70 5.87
N ILE A 133 -19.49 -7.77 4.58
CA ILE A 133 -18.28 -7.16 4.01
C ILE A 133 -18.70 -5.91 3.24
N THR A 134 -18.11 -4.78 3.62
CA THR A 134 -18.32 -3.49 2.94
C THR A 134 -17.02 -3.07 2.27
N VAL A 135 -17.11 -2.66 1.01
CA VAL A 135 -16.02 -2.05 0.24
C VAL A 135 -16.42 -0.63 -0.09
N ASP A 136 -15.58 0.33 0.32
CA ASP A 136 -15.76 1.76 0.07
C ASP A 136 -14.65 2.28 -0.84
N LEU A 137 -14.99 3.06 -1.87
CA LEU A 137 -14.04 3.83 -2.68
C LEU A 137 -14.16 5.32 -2.34
N ARG A 138 -13.02 6.01 -2.28
CA ARG A 138 -12.92 7.44 -1.94
C ARG A 138 -12.37 8.23 -3.12
N ASP A 139 -12.83 9.46 -3.25
CA ASP A 139 -12.25 10.43 -4.16
C ASP A 139 -10.96 11.07 -3.59
N ASN A 140 -10.35 11.97 -4.35
CA ASN A 140 -9.15 12.71 -3.92
C ASN A 140 -9.42 13.73 -2.78
N ARG A 141 -10.68 13.92 -2.40
CA ARG A 141 -11.10 14.68 -1.20
C ARG A 141 -11.42 13.76 -0.03
N GLN A 142 -11.10 12.47 -0.16
CA GLN A 142 -11.30 11.41 0.82
C GLN A 142 -12.78 11.15 1.19
N LYS A 143 -13.70 11.59 0.34
CA LYS A 143 -15.13 11.31 0.48
C LYS A 143 -15.44 9.95 -0.16
N ILE A 144 -16.29 9.17 0.51
CA ILE A 144 -16.81 7.93 -0.07
C ILE A 144 -17.72 8.30 -1.26
N VAL A 145 -17.36 7.80 -2.44
CA VAL A 145 -18.11 8.02 -3.69
C VAL A 145 -18.85 6.79 -4.15
N THR A 146 -18.38 5.61 -3.75
CA THR A 146 -18.99 4.32 -4.10
C THR A 146 -18.85 3.39 -2.91
N THR A 147 -19.92 2.66 -2.60
CA THR A 147 -19.93 1.65 -1.55
C THR A 147 -20.70 0.41 -2.01
N MET A 148 -20.24 -0.76 -1.61
CA MET A 148 -20.93 -2.03 -1.81
C MET A 148 -20.84 -2.85 -0.54
N THR A 149 -21.96 -3.40 -0.09
CA THR A 149 -22.01 -4.33 1.04
C THR A 149 -22.66 -5.64 0.61
N HIS A 150 -22.06 -6.76 0.97
CA HIS A 150 -22.62 -8.08 0.79
C HIS A 150 -22.43 -8.96 2.02
N VAL A 151 -23.27 -9.98 2.13
CA VAL A 151 -23.21 -10.96 3.22
C VAL A 151 -22.34 -12.13 2.78
N VAL A 152 -21.47 -12.61 3.69
CA VAL A 152 -20.71 -13.84 3.52
C VAL A 152 -21.11 -14.82 4.64
N ASN A 153 -21.62 -15.98 4.22
CA ASN A 153 -21.81 -17.11 5.10
C ASN A 153 -20.60 -18.05 4.96
N PRO A 154 -19.81 -18.30 6.01
CA PRO A 154 -18.62 -19.18 5.92
C PRO A 154 -18.93 -20.62 5.51
N ASN A 155 -20.20 -21.05 5.63
CA ASN A 155 -20.66 -22.39 5.24
C ASN A 155 -21.27 -22.42 3.82
N ASP A 156 -21.12 -21.33 3.04
CA ASP A 156 -21.62 -21.33 1.66
C ASP A 156 -20.81 -22.31 0.80
N ILE A 157 -21.52 -23.26 0.19
CA ILE A 157 -20.95 -24.31 -0.67
C ILE A 157 -20.28 -23.76 -1.93
N LEU A 158 -20.56 -22.51 -2.29
CA LEU A 158 -19.94 -21.84 -3.45
C LEU A 158 -18.60 -21.20 -3.12
N ILE A 159 -18.17 -21.13 -1.85
CA ILE A 159 -16.82 -20.74 -1.48
C ILE A 159 -15.85 -21.84 -1.93
N ARG A 160 -15.07 -21.55 -2.98
CA ARG A 160 -14.13 -22.51 -3.56
C ARG A 160 -12.88 -22.63 -2.68
N HIS A 161 -12.45 -23.87 -2.43
CA HIS A 161 -11.20 -24.14 -1.70
C HIS A 161 -10.02 -24.19 -2.67
N ILE A 162 -9.02 -23.33 -2.51
CA ILE A 162 -7.82 -23.23 -3.34
C ILE A 162 -6.56 -23.23 -2.48
N GLY A 163 -5.43 -23.66 -3.03
CA GLY A 163 -4.16 -23.71 -2.31
C GLY A 163 -3.99 -24.84 -1.29
N PHE A 164 -4.95 -25.81 -1.23
CA PHE A 164 -4.85 -26.97 -0.34
C PHE A 164 -4.19 -28.18 -0.99
N ASN A 165 -4.48 -28.40 -2.28
CA ASN A 165 -3.99 -29.59 -3.01
C ASN A 165 -2.82 -29.25 -3.93
N TYR A 166 -2.71 -28.02 -4.34
CA TYR A 166 -1.65 -27.52 -5.20
C TYR A 166 -1.19 -26.16 -4.69
N VAL A 167 0.11 -26.04 -4.54
CA VAL A 167 0.79 -24.79 -4.17
C VAL A 167 1.93 -24.60 -5.16
N THR A 168 2.05 -23.43 -5.74
CA THR A 168 3.17 -23.09 -6.60
C THR A 168 4.48 -23.25 -5.82
N PRO A 169 5.52 -23.92 -6.37
CA PRO A 169 6.78 -24.07 -5.69
C PRO A 169 7.34 -22.72 -5.22
N TYR A 170 7.88 -22.70 -4.01
CA TYR A 170 8.52 -21.50 -3.45
C TYR A 170 9.69 -21.85 -2.54
N ILE A 171 10.59 -20.90 -2.35
CA ILE A 171 11.68 -21.00 -1.37
C ILE A 171 11.59 -19.84 -0.36
N THR A 172 12.03 -20.09 0.86
CA THR A 172 12.17 -19.02 1.87
C THR A 172 13.54 -18.35 1.70
N LEU A 173 13.53 -17.03 1.50
CA LEU A 173 14.72 -16.20 1.40
C LEU A 173 15.12 -15.58 2.74
N GLN A 174 14.12 -15.23 3.55
CA GLN A 174 14.28 -14.65 4.88
C GLN A 174 13.22 -15.25 5.79
N ALA A 175 13.62 -15.76 6.94
CA ALA A 175 12.71 -16.20 8.00
C ALA A 175 12.62 -15.13 9.10
N ALA A 176 11.41 -14.86 9.56
CA ALA A 176 11.19 -14.02 10.72
C ALA A 176 11.56 -14.77 12.01
N GLU A 177 11.85 -14.02 13.07
CA GLU A 177 12.10 -14.58 14.39
C GLU A 177 10.81 -15.13 15.04
N ASP A 178 9.70 -14.40 14.88
CA ASP A 178 8.36 -14.81 15.29
C ASP A 178 7.44 -14.84 14.06
N THR A 179 7.02 -16.04 13.65
CA THR A 179 6.19 -16.23 12.46
C THR A 179 4.71 -15.87 12.69
N THR A 180 4.31 -15.61 13.92
CA THR A 180 2.95 -15.19 14.28
C THR A 180 2.79 -13.69 14.32
N LYS A 181 3.89 -12.95 14.41
CA LYS A 181 3.98 -11.49 14.50
C LYS A 181 4.99 -10.95 13.50
N CYS A 182 4.86 -11.29 12.25
CA CYS A 182 5.77 -10.84 11.21
C CYS A 182 5.01 -10.39 9.96
N ILE A 183 5.70 -9.68 9.10
CA ILE A 183 5.21 -9.23 7.80
C ILE A 183 5.63 -10.27 6.77
N HIS A 184 4.66 -10.79 6.01
CA HIS A 184 4.89 -11.80 4.98
C HIS A 184 4.98 -11.13 3.61
N ILE A 185 6.13 -11.27 2.94
CA ILE A 185 6.37 -10.75 1.59
C ILE A 185 6.58 -11.95 0.64
N ALA A 186 5.87 -11.96 -0.49
CA ALA A 186 6.11 -12.89 -1.56
C ALA A 186 6.69 -12.17 -2.79
N TYR A 187 7.87 -12.59 -3.24
CA TYR A 187 8.33 -12.31 -4.60
C TYR A 187 7.67 -13.30 -5.56
N VAL A 188 7.14 -12.82 -6.67
CA VAL A 188 6.46 -13.62 -7.69
C VAL A 188 7.21 -13.48 -9.01
N ALA A 189 7.55 -14.61 -9.65
CA ALA A 189 8.21 -14.61 -10.95
C ALA A 189 7.23 -14.20 -12.05
N GLU A 190 7.62 -13.24 -12.90
CA GLU A 190 6.86 -12.81 -14.06
C GLU A 190 7.75 -12.70 -15.30
N GLY A 191 7.37 -13.38 -16.38
CA GLY A 191 8.16 -13.45 -17.60
C GLY A 191 9.44 -14.30 -17.49
N TYR A 192 9.54 -15.15 -16.49
CA TYR A 192 10.60 -16.17 -16.40
C TYR A 192 10.05 -17.51 -16.87
N SER A 193 10.69 -18.09 -17.88
CA SER A 193 10.43 -19.47 -18.31
C SER A 193 10.93 -20.47 -17.26
N LYS A 194 10.58 -21.75 -17.44
CA LYS A 194 11.02 -22.81 -16.53
C LYS A 194 12.55 -22.88 -16.40
N ASP A 195 13.27 -22.64 -17.48
CA ASP A 195 14.74 -22.72 -17.52
C ASP A 195 15.40 -21.48 -16.88
N GLU A 196 14.64 -20.40 -16.64
CA GLU A 196 15.10 -19.15 -16.05
C GLU A 196 14.80 -19.03 -14.54
N MET A 197 14.20 -20.07 -13.90
CA MET A 197 13.87 -20.02 -12.47
C MET A 197 15.09 -19.80 -11.57
N THR A 198 16.27 -20.32 -11.94
CA THR A 198 17.51 -20.04 -11.21
C THR A 198 17.86 -18.55 -11.23
N THR A 199 17.68 -17.89 -12.37
CA THR A 199 17.88 -16.44 -12.52
C THR A 199 16.86 -15.67 -11.66
N PHE A 200 15.58 -16.04 -11.70
CA PHE A 200 14.56 -15.46 -10.84
C PHE A 200 14.93 -15.53 -9.35
N LEU A 201 15.39 -16.70 -8.88
CA LEU A 201 15.76 -16.86 -7.47
C LEU A 201 16.97 -16.02 -7.07
N GLU A 202 17.90 -15.77 -8.01
CA GLU A 202 19.01 -14.84 -7.79
C GLU A 202 18.53 -13.38 -7.75
N ASP A 203 17.67 -12.98 -8.67
CA ASP A 203 17.03 -11.65 -8.67
C ASP A 203 16.25 -11.40 -7.39
N ALA A 204 15.50 -12.39 -6.90
CA ALA A 204 14.76 -12.30 -5.64
C ALA A 204 15.68 -12.13 -4.41
N ARG A 205 16.85 -12.78 -4.41
CA ARG A 205 17.88 -12.55 -3.36
C ARG A 205 18.45 -11.13 -3.44
N ILE A 206 18.72 -10.63 -4.65
CA ILE A 206 19.21 -9.27 -4.86
C ILE A 206 18.17 -8.25 -4.33
N ALA A 207 16.88 -8.45 -4.64
CA ALA A 207 15.80 -7.59 -4.13
C ALA A 207 15.71 -7.62 -2.60
N THR A 208 15.83 -8.81 -2.01
CA THR A 208 15.79 -8.99 -0.54
C THR A 208 16.93 -8.21 0.13
N GLU A 209 18.16 -8.34 -0.36
CA GLU A 209 19.28 -7.59 0.22
C GLU A 209 19.16 -6.09 -0.04
N ALA A 210 18.68 -5.68 -1.22
CA ALA A 210 18.40 -4.27 -1.53
C ALA A 210 17.39 -3.66 -0.56
N LEU A 211 16.33 -4.39 -0.18
CA LEU A 211 15.37 -3.93 0.82
C LEU A 211 16.04 -3.72 2.18
N PHE A 212 16.85 -4.69 2.63
CA PHE A 212 17.52 -4.64 3.93
C PHE A 212 18.80 -3.76 3.95
N GLU A 213 19.20 -3.16 2.84
CA GLU A 213 20.17 -2.06 2.83
C GLU A 213 19.57 -0.73 3.34
N HIS A 214 18.22 -0.59 3.39
CA HIS A 214 17.50 0.64 3.77
C HIS A 214 16.91 0.58 5.18
N GLU A 215 17.02 1.69 5.94
CA GLU A 215 16.27 1.85 7.20
C GLU A 215 14.80 2.22 6.92
N PRO A 216 13.83 1.69 7.71
CA PRO A 216 13.98 0.87 8.94
C PRO A 216 14.01 -0.64 8.68
N PHE A 217 13.92 -1.12 7.44
CA PHE A 217 13.91 -2.54 7.11
C PHE A 217 15.18 -3.26 7.61
N LYS A 218 16.34 -2.59 7.49
CA LYS A 218 17.63 -3.11 7.95
C LYS A 218 17.62 -3.46 9.44
N SER A 219 17.23 -2.53 10.29
CA SER A 219 17.22 -2.73 11.75
C SER A 219 16.11 -3.66 12.23
N LYS A 220 15.08 -3.87 11.41
CA LYS A 220 13.91 -4.73 11.70
C LYS A 220 13.84 -5.98 10.83
N ARG A 221 14.96 -6.40 10.23
CA ARG A 221 15.02 -7.55 9.31
C ARG A 221 14.37 -8.82 9.87
N ASN A 222 14.53 -9.08 11.16
CA ASN A 222 13.97 -10.24 11.84
C ASN A 222 12.44 -10.24 11.98
N ARG A 223 11.77 -9.15 11.61
CA ARG A 223 10.29 -9.03 11.59
C ARG A 223 9.67 -9.38 10.24
N PHE A 224 10.48 -9.82 9.27
CA PHE A 224 10.02 -10.15 7.92
C PHE A 224 10.21 -11.62 7.61
N ASN A 225 9.17 -12.24 7.05
CA ASN A 225 9.22 -13.53 6.39
C ASN A 225 9.10 -13.31 4.89
N ILE A 226 10.11 -13.72 4.11
CA ILE A 226 10.16 -13.46 2.67
C ILE A 226 10.31 -14.77 1.92
N ILE A 227 9.45 -14.98 0.93
CA ILE A 227 9.50 -16.14 0.02
C ILE A 227 9.67 -15.68 -1.42
N ALA A 228 10.19 -16.60 -2.27
CA ALA A 228 10.22 -16.44 -3.72
C ALA A 228 9.38 -17.57 -4.35
N VAL A 229 8.31 -17.19 -5.07
CA VAL A 229 7.33 -18.10 -5.68
C VAL A 229 7.66 -18.29 -7.14
N GLU A 230 7.93 -19.53 -7.55
CA GLU A 230 8.44 -19.93 -8.87
C GLU A 230 7.29 -20.08 -9.89
N SER A 231 6.54 -19.01 -10.14
CA SER A 231 5.47 -18.97 -11.15
C SER A 231 6.06 -18.89 -12.56
N THR A 232 5.91 -19.98 -13.32
CA THR A 232 6.55 -20.12 -14.64
C THR A 232 5.68 -19.49 -15.72
N SER A 233 6.28 -18.64 -16.57
CA SER A 233 5.68 -18.09 -17.79
C SER A 233 6.00 -18.95 -19.02
N GLU A 234 5.13 -18.91 -20.04
CA GLU A 234 5.38 -19.56 -21.33
C GLU A 234 6.45 -18.78 -22.13
N ASP A 235 6.28 -17.44 -22.17
CA ASP A 235 7.26 -16.54 -22.81
C ASP A 235 8.20 -15.92 -21.80
N SER A 236 9.45 -15.75 -22.19
CA SER A 236 10.43 -14.94 -21.47
C SER A 236 10.25 -13.47 -21.77
N GLY A 237 10.34 -12.62 -20.73
CA GLY A 237 10.18 -11.17 -20.84
C GLY A 237 8.78 -10.69 -20.51
N THR A 238 8.44 -9.46 -20.93
CA THR A 238 7.14 -8.84 -20.70
C THR A 238 6.64 -8.11 -21.95
N SER A 239 5.37 -7.80 -22.01
CA SER A 239 4.77 -7.06 -23.12
C SER A 239 5.18 -5.58 -23.10
N VAL A 240 5.47 -5.03 -24.30
CA VAL A 240 5.75 -3.62 -24.53
C VAL A 240 4.89 -3.16 -25.72
N PRO A 241 3.62 -2.78 -25.47
CA PRO A 241 2.63 -2.48 -26.53
C PRO A 241 3.09 -1.41 -27.51
N SER A 242 3.74 -0.34 -27.06
CA SER A 242 4.27 0.73 -27.93
C SER A 242 5.33 0.25 -28.91
N LYS A 243 5.99 -0.90 -28.64
CA LYS A 243 6.95 -1.55 -29.55
C LYS A 243 6.32 -2.71 -30.34
N GLY A 244 5.01 -2.97 -30.19
CA GLY A 244 4.34 -4.09 -30.81
C GLY A 244 4.76 -5.45 -30.25
N VAL A 245 5.37 -5.49 -29.06
CA VAL A 245 5.84 -6.73 -28.38
C VAL A 245 4.77 -7.20 -27.44
N TRP A 246 4.28 -8.42 -27.68
CA TRP A 246 3.30 -9.10 -26.83
C TRP A 246 3.85 -10.45 -26.37
N LYS A 247 3.70 -10.75 -25.08
CA LYS A 247 4.24 -11.93 -24.42
C LYS A 247 3.11 -12.66 -23.65
N ASN A 248 3.12 -13.99 -23.75
CA ASN A 248 2.24 -14.84 -22.96
C ASN A 248 2.93 -15.20 -21.65
N THR A 249 2.74 -14.35 -20.64
CA THR A 249 3.32 -14.53 -19.32
C THR A 249 2.25 -14.88 -18.30
N VAL A 250 2.65 -15.45 -17.16
CA VAL A 250 1.72 -15.96 -16.14
C VAL A 250 0.81 -14.89 -15.58
N LEU A 251 1.27 -13.65 -15.46
CA LEU A 251 0.50 -12.52 -14.94
C LEU A 251 0.08 -11.54 -16.05
N GLY A 252 0.58 -11.72 -17.28
CA GLY A 252 0.25 -10.81 -18.39
C GLY A 252 0.70 -9.38 -18.14
N SER A 253 1.85 -9.17 -17.49
CA SER A 253 2.37 -7.83 -17.23
C SER A 253 2.74 -7.10 -18.51
N HIS A 254 2.58 -5.78 -18.49
CA HIS A 254 2.91 -4.94 -19.63
C HIS A 254 3.36 -3.54 -19.23
N PHE A 255 4.20 -2.95 -20.04
CA PHE A 255 4.48 -1.52 -20.04
C PHE A 255 3.35 -0.72 -20.69
N ASP A 256 3.52 0.57 -20.79
CA ASP A 256 2.57 1.49 -21.41
C ASP A 256 1.19 1.55 -20.73
N THR A 257 1.09 1.19 -19.46
CA THR A 257 -0.12 1.38 -18.65
C THR A 257 -0.46 2.86 -18.64
N PHE A 258 -1.71 3.19 -18.97
CA PHE A 258 -2.21 4.57 -19.14
C PHE A 258 -1.32 5.41 -20.08
N TYR A 259 -0.78 4.76 -21.12
CA TYR A 259 0.12 5.35 -22.12
C TYR A 259 1.46 5.88 -21.57
N SER A 260 1.82 5.52 -20.34
CA SER A 260 3.13 5.84 -19.75
C SER A 260 4.14 4.72 -20.04
N ASN A 261 5.17 5.02 -20.80
CA ASN A 261 6.17 4.04 -21.28
C ASN A 261 7.02 3.38 -20.18
N ARG A 262 7.00 3.91 -18.97
CA ARG A 262 7.70 3.39 -17.80
C ARG A 262 6.77 2.75 -16.75
N TYR A 263 5.44 2.86 -16.96
CA TYR A 263 4.49 2.30 -16.02
C TYR A 263 4.25 0.83 -16.34
N LEU A 264 4.81 -0.01 -15.50
CA LEU A 264 4.75 -1.47 -15.60
C LEU A 264 3.71 -1.99 -14.61
N THR A 265 2.67 -2.65 -15.10
CA THR A 265 1.60 -3.19 -14.26
C THR A 265 1.08 -4.54 -14.78
N THR A 266 0.16 -5.14 -14.05
CA THR A 266 -0.72 -6.20 -14.52
C THR A 266 -2.18 -5.89 -14.16
N LEU A 267 -3.11 -6.24 -15.04
CA LEU A 267 -4.55 -6.18 -14.80
C LEU A 267 -5.12 -7.53 -14.31
N ASN A 268 -4.31 -8.60 -14.29
CA ASN A 268 -4.74 -9.97 -13.99
C ASN A 268 -4.50 -10.31 -12.51
N LEU A 269 -5.16 -9.58 -11.60
CA LEU A 269 -4.95 -9.78 -10.16
C LEU A 269 -5.44 -11.14 -9.68
N LYS A 270 -6.46 -11.71 -10.31
CA LYS A 270 -6.92 -13.06 -9.97
C LYS A 270 -5.85 -14.11 -10.30
N ASN A 271 -5.16 -14.00 -11.43
CA ASN A 271 -4.03 -14.88 -11.77
C ASN A 271 -2.87 -14.72 -10.78
N LEU A 272 -2.57 -13.48 -10.38
CA LEU A 272 -1.54 -13.19 -9.39
C LEU A 272 -1.83 -13.89 -8.05
N HIS A 273 -3.04 -13.76 -7.54
CA HIS A 273 -3.43 -14.42 -6.30
C HIS A 273 -3.67 -15.94 -6.45
N ASP A 274 -3.97 -16.43 -7.66
CA ASP A 274 -4.02 -17.87 -7.94
C ASP A 274 -2.62 -18.50 -7.90
N ALA A 275 -1.60 -17.80 -8.43
CA ALA A 275 -0.21 -18.23 -8.34
C ALA A 275 0.30 -18.27 -6.89
N LEU A 276 -0.25 -17.45 -6.01
CA LEU A 276 0.11 -17.34 -4.59
C LEU A 276 -0.74 -18.24 -3.67
N ALA A 277 -1.78 -18.88 -4.17
CA ALA A 277 -2.71 -19.65 -3.34
C ALA A 277 -2.00 -20.77 -2.56
N GLY A 278 -2.12 -20.72 -1.23
CA GLY A 278 -1.49 -21.67 -0.30
C GLY A 278 -0.05 -21.33 0.12
N THR A 279 0.54 -20.26 -0.43
CA THR A 279 1.86 -19.76 0.02
C THR A 279 1.71 -18.75 1.17
N PRO A 280 2.74 -18.54 2.02
CA PRO A 280 2.70 -17.53 3.08
C PRO A 280 2.94 -16.12 2.52
N TYR A 281 1.88 -15.36 2.24
CA TYR A 281 1.98 -13.98 1.75
C TYR A 281 0.92 -13.06 2.33
N GLU A 282 1.28 -11.78 2.41
CA GLU A 282 0.42 -10.64 2.70
C GLU A 282 0.73 -9.50 1.71
N HIS A 283 2.01 -9.16 1.53
CA HIS A 283 2.47 -8.17 0.57
C HIS A 283 3.14 -8.86 -0.63
N ILE A 284 2.93 -8.30 -1.82
CA ILE A 284 3.31 -8.92 -3.09
C ILE A 284 4.27 -8.02 -3.85
N ILE A 285 5.40 -8.59 -4.27
CA ILE A 285 6.37 -7.94 -5.15
C ILE A 285 6.57 -8.82 -6.38
N VAL A 286 6.14 -8.36 -7.53
CA VAL A 286 6.31 -9.05 -8.80
C VAL A 286 7.64 -8.65 -9.42
N LEU A 287 8.52 -9.62 -9.62
CA LEU A 287 9.80 -9.43 -10.29
C LEU A 287 9.66 -9.78 -11.77
N VAL A 288 9.86 -8.78 -12.62
CA VAL A 288 9.60 -8.90 -14.06
C VAL A 288 10.91 -9.06 -14.81
N ASN A 289 11.03 -10.14 -15.57
CA ASN A 289 12.20 -10.48 -16.39
C ASN A 289 12.38 -9.50 -17.56
N THR A 290 12.91 -8.32 -17.30
CA THR A 290 13.11 -7.31 -18.33
C THR A 290 14.24 -6.33 -17.97
N SER A 291 14.93 -5.83 -18.99
CA SER A 291 15.94 -4.76 -18.87
C SER A 291 15.34 -3.37 -19.17
N GLU A 292 14.09 -3.28 -19.60
CA GLU A 292 13.41 -1.99 -19.80
C GLU A 292 13.15 -1.33 -18.44
N TYR A 293 13.35 -0.02 -18.36
CA TYR A 293 13.14 0.74 -17.13
C TYR A 293 11.65 0.89 -16.82
N GLY A 294 11.22 0.47 -15.64
CA GLY A 294 9.87 0.72 -15.15
C GLY A 294 9.56 -0.03 -13.87
N GLY A 295 8.46 0.37 -13.29
CA GLY A 295 7.87 -0.20 -12.08
C GLY A 295 6.49 0.40 -11.86
N GLY A 296 5.85 -0.01 -10.79
CA GLY A 296 4.56 0.49 -10.31
C GLY A 296 4.19 -0.15 -8.99
N GLY A 297 3.68 0.63 -8.04
CA GLY A 297 3.32 0.15 -6.72
C GLY A 297 1.97 0.68 -6.25
N ILE A 298 1.09 -0.21 -5.78
CA ILE A 298 -0.29 0.08 -5.37
C ILE A 298 -0.51 -0.41 -3.95
N LEU A 299 -0.90 0.49 -3.05
CA LEU A 299 -1.07 0.23 -1.62
C LEU A 299 -1.93 -1.01 -1.36
N ASN A 300 -1.36 -1.95 -0.57
CA ASN A 300 -2.01 -3.20 -0.14
C ASN A 300 -2.62 -4.01 -1.29
N SER A 301 -2.04 -3.88 -2.49
CA SER A 301 -2.37 -4.69 -3.65
C SER A 301 -1.12 -5.43 -4.13
N TYR A 302 -0.23 -4.75 -4.85
CA TYR A 302 1.02 -5.34 -5.34
C TYR A 302 1.99 -4.24 -5.77
N ASN A 303 3.25 -4.62 -6.03
CA ASN A 303 4.12 -3.83 -6.88
C ASN A 303 4.80 -4.70 -7.94
N LEU A 304 5.22 -4.08 -9.05
CA LEU A 304 6.08 -4.67 -10.07
C LEU A 304 7.39 -3.90 -10.18
N SER A 305 8.48 -4.62 -10.44
CA SER A 305 9.78 -4.02 -10.74
C SER A 305 10.51 -4.84 -11.78
N MET A 306 11.13 -4.15 -12.75
CA MET A 306 12.09 -4.75 -13.68
C MET A 306 13.29 -5.29 -12.92
N THR A 307 13.93 -6.39 -13.37
CA THR A 307 15.05 -7.04 -12.67
C THR A 307 16.42 -6.83 -13.33
N HIS A 308 16.50 -6.67 -14.64
CA HIS A 308 17.76 -6.64 -15.37
C HIS A 308 18.21 -5.23 -15.81
N HIS A 309 17.64 -4.19 -15.19
CA HIS A 309 18.06 -2.80 -15.39
C HIS A 309 19.08 -2.38 -14.30
N PRO A 310 20.05 -1.51 -14.59
CA PRO A 310 21.03 -1.03 -13.60
C PRO A 310 20.43 -0.38 -12.34
N LEU A 311 19.22 0.14 -12.41
CA LEU A 311 18.48 0.75 -11.31
C LEU A 311 17.51 -0.21 -10.60
N TYR A 312 17.60 -1.51 -10.85
CA TYR A 312 16.71 -2.52 -10.25
C TYR A 312 16.59 -2.39 -8.73
N LYS A 313 17.73 -2.41 -8.03
CA LYS A 313 17.76 -2.33 -6.56
C LYS A 313 17.04 -1.10 -6.00
N GLN A 314 17.17 0.03 -6.72
CA GLN A 314 16.56 1.29 -6.31
C GLN A 314 15.05 1.29 -6.54
N VAL A 315 14.63 0.77 -7.69
CA VAL A 315 13.21 0.77 -8.09
C VAL A 315 12.41 -0.20 -7.25
N VAL A 316 12.88 -1.44 -7.02
CA VAL A 316 12.13 -2.42 -6.22
C VAL A 316 11.85 -1.92 -4.79
N VAL A 317 12.78 -1.17 -4.19
CA VAL A 317 12.60 -0.56 -2.86
C VAL A 317 11.67 0.65 -2.91
N HIS A 318 11.76 1.47 -3.95
CA HIS A 318 10.87 2.60 -4.19
C HIS A 318 9.41 2.13 -4.32
N GLU A 319 9.15 1.16 -5.21
CA GLU A 319 7.81 0.62 -5.45
C GLU A 319 7.24 -0.07 -4.19
N PHE A 320 8.09 -0.70 -3.39
CA PHE A 320 7.67 -1.24 -2.10
C PHE A 320 7.26 -0.14 -1.11
N GLY A 321 7.87 1.04 -1.17
CA GLY A 321 7.43 2.21 -0.42
C GLY A 321 5.98 2.60 -0.73
N HIS A 322 5.56 2.53 -2.00
CA HIS A 322 4.16 2.73 -2.41
C HIS A 322 3.26 1.59 -1.93
N SER A 323 3.58 0.36 -2.28
CA SER A 323 2.67 -0.78 -2.07
C SER A 323 2.53 -1.19 -0.61
N PHE A 324 3.57 -1.04 0.21
CA PHE A 324 3.56 -1.37 1.63
C PHE A 324 3.01 -0.24 2.50
N ALA A 325 3.52 0.98 2.31
CA ALA A 325 3.25 2.08 3.24
C ALA A 325 2.42 3.23 2.62
N GLY A 326 2.03 3.14 1.36
CA GLY A 326 1.30 4.20 0.67
C GLY A 326 2.08 5.51 0.63
N LEU A 327 3.40 5.44 0.55
CA LEU A 327 4.20 6.65 0.36
C LEU A 327 3.97 7.19 -1.05
N ALA A 328 3.74 8.49 -1.17
CA ALA A 328 3.61 9.15 -2.46
C ALA A 328 4.98 9.40 -3.10
N ASP A 329 4.99 9.62 -4.42
CA ASP A 329 6.15 10.17 -5.11
C ASP A 329 6.49 11.57 -4.60
N GLU A 330 7.75 11.81 -4.28
CA GLU A 330 8.25 13.11 -3.81
C GLU A 330 8.80 13.97 -4.98
N TYR A 331 8.41 13.67 -6.21
CA TYR A 331 8.78 14.44 -7.38
C TYR A 331 7.57 15.07 -8.09
N ALA A 332 7.87 16.09 -8.90
CA ALA A 332 6.93 16.72 -9.83
C ALA A 332 7.72 17.22 -11.03
N TYR A 333 7.31 16.84 -12.22
CA TYR A 333 7.89 17.27 -13.50
C TYR A 333 6.81 17.96 -14.34
N GLU A 334 7.19 19.00 -15.09
CA GLU A 334 6.24 19.77 -15.89
C GLU A 334 5.48 18.91 -16.91
N GLN A 335 6.16 17.90 -17.47
CA GLN A 335 5.59 17.01 -18.50
C GLN A 335 4.63 15.96 -17.92
N GLU A 336 4.64 15.77 -16.61
CA GLU A 336 3.88 14.72 -15.90
C GLU A 336 3.00 15.31 -14.80
N ALA A 337 2.78 16.63 -14.81
CA ALA A 337 1.98 17.30 -13.78
C ALA A 337 0.51 16.88 -13.88
N LEU A 338 0.02 16.26 -12.81
CA LEU A 338 -1.36 15.84 -12.64
C LEU A 338 -1.99 16.55 -11.43
N PRO A 339 -3.24 17.03 -11.50
CA PRO A 339 -3.92 17.69 -10.38
C PRO A 339 -4.51 16.64 -9.41
N MET A 340 -3.67 15.75 -8.87
CA MET A 340 -4.12 14.65 -8.02
C MET A 340 -4.58 15.12 -6.65
N TYR A 341 -3.99 16.20 -6.11
CA TYR A 341 -4.19 16.64 -4.74
C TYR A 341 -4.87 18.02 -4.68
N PRO A 342 -6.11 18.11 -4.13
CA PRO A 342 -6.71 19.40 -3.80
C PRO A 342 -5.89 20.12 -2.73
N HIS A 343 -5.61 21.43 -2.92
CA HIS A 343 -4.74 22.19 -2.00
C HIS A 343 -5.41 22.54 -0.66
N ASP A 344 -6.70 22.31 -0.54
CA ASP A 344 -7.51 22.57 0.67
C ASP A 344 -7.85 21.30 1.46
N VAL A 345 -7.26 20.15 1.07
CA VAL A 345 -7.38 18.85 1.74
C VAL A 345 -5.99 18.30 2.04
N GLU A 346 -5.78 17.82 3.25
CA GLU A 346 -4.53 17.14 3.58
C GLU A 346 -4.49 15.75 2.95
N PRO A 347 -3.45 15.37 2.19
CA PRO A 347 -3.28 14.03 1.64
C PRO A 347 -3.20 12.97 2.75
N TRP A 348 -3.68 11.77 2.50
CA TRP A 348 -3.54 10.67 3.47
C TRP A 348 -2.12 10.10 3.50
N GLU A 349 -1.35 10.25 2.46
CA GLU A 349 0.03 9.78 2.35
C GLU A 349 0.93 10.48 3.38
N LYS A 350 1.74 9.71 4.07
CA LYS A 350 2.50 10.18 5.25
C LYS A 350 3.70 11.05 4.89
N ASN A 351 4.15 11.04 3.63
CA ASN A 351 5.36 11.75 3.18
C ASN A 351 5.10 12.96 2.28
N ILE A 352 3.85 13.36 2.09
CA ILE A 352 3.48 14.61 1.41
C ILE A 352 2.46 15.41 2.23
N THR A 353 2.35 16.72 2.00
CA THR A 353 1.39 17.60 2.66
C THR A 353 0.96 18.75 1.76
N THR A 354 -0.24 19.25 1.95
CA THR A 354 -0.74 20.51 1.42
C THR A 354 -0.62 21.65 2.45
N LEU A 355 0.00 21.39 3.60
CA LEU A 355 0.09 22.29 4.77
C LEU A 355 -1.24 22.58 5.45
N VAL A 356 -2.29 21.84 5.12
CA VAL A 356 -3.60 21.98 5.77
C VAL A 356 -3.56 21.45 7.20
N ASP A 357 -3.03 20.22 7.36
CA ASP A 357 -2.82 19.60 8.68
C ASP A 357 -1.82 18.43 8.57
N PHE A 358 -0.54 18.70 8.78
CA PHE A 358 0.48 17.65 8.75
C PHE A 358 1.19 17.40 10.10
N HIS A 359 0.54 17.85 11.18
CA HIS A 359 1.08 17.75 12.54
C HIS A 359 1.44 16.32 12.95
N ASP A 360 0.63 15.34 12.56
CA ASP A 360 0.85 13.93 12.86
C ASP A 360 1.76 13.20 11.86
N LYS A 361 2.19 13.89 10.80
CA LYS A 361 3.16 13.36 9.83
C LYS A 361 4.60 13.60 10.31
N TRP A 362 5.23 14.67 9.85
CA TRP A 362 6.63 14.97 10.20
C TRP A 362 6.84 16.38 10.71
N GLU A 363 5.82 17.19 10.92
CA GLU A 363 5.98 18.58 11.40
C GLU A 363 6.81 18.66 12.67
N LYS A 364 6.57 17.76 13.62
CA LYS A 364 7.29 17.67 14.89
C LYS A 364 8.79 17.36 14.75
N LEU A 365 9.21 16.84 13.61
CA LEU A 365 10.62 16.54 13.31
C LEU A 365 11.35 17.75 12.70
N ILE A 366 10.63 18.78 12.28
CA ILE A 366 11.20 19.99 11.68
C ILE A 366 11.81 20.85 12.78
N ALA A 367 13.07 21.29 12.58
CA ALA A 367 13.71 22.18 13.53
C ALA A 367 12.95 23.53 13.62
N PRO A 368 12.73 24.10 14.81
CA PRO A 368 11.94 25.33 14.99
C PRO A 368 12.45 26.55 14.19
N THR A 369 13.70 26.51 13.75
CA THR A 369 14.31 27.56 12.93
C THR A 369 14.13 27.37 11.42
N THR A 370 13.50 26.29 11.00
CA THR A 370 13.22 25.98 9.59
C THR A 370 11.91 26.63 9.17
N PRO A 371 11.89 27.50 8.16
CA PRO A 371 10.65 28.09 7.67
C PRO A 371 9.76 27.04 6.99
N ILE A 372 8.44 27.21 7.12
CA ILE A 372 7.41 26.43 6.45
C ILE A 372 6.53 27.39 5.66
N PRO A 373 6.44 27.29 4.31
CA PRO A 373 7.21 26.38 3.42
C PRO A 373 8.72 26.63 3.48
N THR A 374 9.52 25.58 3.16
CA THR A 374 10.97 25.64 3.20
C THR A 374 11.54 25.99 1.83
N PRO A 375 12.21 27.15 1.65
CA PRO A 375 12.84 27.48 0.37
C PRO A 375 13.95 26.50 0.02
N ILE A 376 14.02 26.08 -1.25
CA ILE A 376 15.03 25.12 -1.74
C ILE A 376 16.46 25.61 -1.47
N ASP A 377 16.71 26.93 -1.54
CA ASP A 377 18.03 27.56 -1.32
C ASP A 377 18.33 27.93 0.12
N PHE A 378 17.39 27.67 1.07
CA PHE A 378 17.50 28.07 2.48
C PHE A 378 18.81 27.61 3.11
N TYR A 379 19.24 26.40 2.83
CA TYR A 379 20.46 25.82 3.36
C TYR A 379 21.68 26.05 2.47
N GLY A 380 21.52 26.24 1.17
CA GLY A 380 22.60 26.56 0.23
C GLY A 380 23.31 27.88 0.55
N LYS A 381 22.59 28.87 1.05
CA LYS A 381 23.14 30.19 1.45
C LYS A 381 23.92 30.13 2.77
N ARG A 382 23.50 29.28 3.72
CA ARG A 382 24.15 29.16 5.04
C ARG A 382 25.46 28.37 4.99
N ASN A 383 25.62 27.41 4.09
CA ASN A 383 26.80 26.54 3.98
C ASN A 383 27.91 27.08 3.08
N LYS A 384 27.69 28.12 2.27
CA LYS A 384 28.76 28.77 1.47
C LYS A 384 29.88 29.39 2.29
N LYS A 385 29.66 29.61 3.60
CA LYS A 385 30.67 30.19 4.54
C LYS A 385 31.46 29.16 5.37
N LYS A 386 31.09 27.88 5.37
CA LYS A 386 31.78 26.82 6.12
C LYS A 386 32.13 25.62 5.24
N ASN A 387 33.41 25.51 4.90
CA ASN A 387 34.11 24.34 4.34
C ASN A 387 33.69 23.74 2.97
N LYS A 388 34.48 24.04 1.96
CA LYS A 388 34.45 23.51 0.60
C LYS A 388 34.82 22.02 0.44
N LYS A 389 35.15 21.26 1.47
CA LYS A 389 35.70 19.90 1.31
C LYS A 389 34.83 18.73 1.82
N ASN A 390 33.77 18.95 2.62
CA ASN A 390 32.98 17.86 3.22
C ASN A 390 31.46 18.12 3.36
N ALA A 391 30.90 19.05 2.59
CA ALA A 391 29.46 19.25 2.60
C ALA A 391 28.81 18.31 1.57
N LYS A 392 28.58 17.03 1.88
CA LYS A 392 27.34 16.38 1.53
C LYS A 392 26.25 17.29 2.10
N LEU A 393 25.55 18.00 1.23
CA LEU A 393 24.43 18.85 1.57
C LEU A 393 23.35 17.97 2.25
N GLN A 394 23.42 17.79 3.55
CA GLN A 394 22.31 17.30 4.32
C GLN A 394 21.31 18.45 4.39
N HIS A 395 20.33 18.40 3.49
CA HIS A 395 19.15 19.24 3.63
C HIS A 395 18.35 18.71 4.82
N PRO A 396 18.14 19.52 5.88
CA PRO A 396 17.33 19.07 7.01
C PRO A 396 15.87 18.93 6.59
N LEU A 397 15.08 18.27 7.43
CA LEU A 397 13.63 18.16 7.24
C LEU A 397 12.99 19.55 7.15
N GLY A 398 12.02 19.68 6.27
CA GLY A 398 11.26 20.89 6.01
C GLY A 398 9.94 20.58 5.34
N ALA A 399 9.40 21.55 4.60
CA ALA A 399 8.27 21.39 3.69
C ALA A 399 8.66 22.01 2.34
N TYR A 400 9.22 21.19 1.44
CA TYR A 400 9.74 21.62 0.14
C TYR A 400 8.69 21.47 -0.94
N GLU A 401 8.35 22.55 -1.65
CA GLU A 401 7.33 22.52 -2.70
C GLU A 401 7.70 21.63 -3.88
N GLY A 402 6.70 20.95 -4.43
CA GLY A 402 6.82 20.03 -5.56
C GLY A 402 6.90 18.57 -5.13
N ALA A 403 5.74 17.90 -5.08
CA ALA A 403 5.58 16.49 -4.77
C ALA A 403 4.24 15.97 -5.34
N GLY A 404 4.06 14.65 -5.39
CA GLY A 404 2.80 14.04 -5.84
C GLY A 404 2.38 14.52 -7.21
N TYR A 405 3.31 14.56 -8.17
CA TYR A 405 3.11 15.09 -9.53
C TYR A 405 2.62 16.56 -9.59
N SER A 406 2.55 17.25 -8.44
CA SER A 406 2.07 18.64 -8.33
C SER A 406 3.25 19.60 -8.19
N LEU A 407 3.43 20.51 -9.15
CA LEU A 407 4.51 21.52 -9.14
C LEU A 407 4.35 22.53 -8.00
N LYS A 408 3.09 22.79 -7.59
CA LYS A 408 2.69 23.78 -6.58
C LYS A 408 1.68 23.22 -5.60
N GLY A 409 1.70 23.76 -4.38
CA GLY A 409 0.70 23.49 -3.35
C GLY A 409 0.83 22.14 -2.65
N VAL A 410 1.75 21.28 -3.08
CA VAL A 410 2.07 20.01 -2.42
C VAL A 410 3.54 19.99 -2.07
N TYR A 411 3.85 19.56 -0.85
CA TYR A 411 5.18 19.67 -0.26
C TYR A 411 5.68 18.32 0.23
N ARG A 412 6.99 18.08 0.09
CA ARG A 412 7.71 16.90 0.56
C ARG A 412 8.61 17.22 1.74
N PRO A 413 8.98 16.22 2.57
CA PRO A 413 9.71 16.45 3.82
C PRO A 413 11.18 16.76 3.62
N SER A 414 11.79 16.30 2.52
CA SER A 414 13.22 16.43 2.27
C SER A 414 13.50 16.97 0.88
N PHE A 415 14.69 17.55 0.70
CA PHE A 415 15.15 17.96 -0.64
C PHE A 415 15.27 16.75 -1.58
N ASP A 416 15.78 15.62 -1.09
CA ASP A 416 15.91 14.37 -1.81
C ASP A 416 15.64 13.16 -0.89
N CYS A 417 15.17 12.06 -1.47
CA CYS A 417 14.70 10.88 -0.79
C CYS A 417 14.64 9.71 -1.77
N ARG A 418 14.60 8.45 -1.29
CA ARG A 418 14.30 7.29 -2.13
C ARG A 418 12.96 7.46 -2.89
N MET A 419 11.96 8.06 -2.27
CA MET A 419 10.66 8.33 -2.92
C MET A 419 10.70 9.51 -3.93
N ARG A 420 11.87 10.15 -4.12
CA ARG A 420 12.05 11.22 -5.09
C ARG A 420 13.00 10.87 -6.22
N SER A 421 14.09 10.19 -5.92
CA SER A 421 15.10 9.90 -6.92
C SER A 421 15.85 8.59 -6.64
N ASN A 422 16.23 7.91 -7.73
CA ASN A 422 17.07 6.71 -7.64
C ASN A 422 18.52 7.02 -7.20
N ALA A 423 18.93 8.29 -7.23
CA ALA A 423 20.27 8.71 -6.82
C ALA A 423 20.43 8.80 -5.28
N HIS A 424 19.33 9.00 -4.54
CA HIS A 424 19.38 9.04 -3.07
C HIS A 424 19.55 7.62 -2.51
N PRO A 425 20.46 7.42 -1.53
CA PRO A 425 20.77 6.07 -1.04
C PRO A 425 19.70 5.47 -0.14
N ASP A 426 18.81 6.28 0.48
CA ASP A 426 17.90 5.83 1.54
C ASP A 426 16.60 6.64 1.56
N PHE A 427 15.63 6.19 2.34
CA PHE A 427 14.45 6.97 2.70
C PHE A 427 14.82 8.17 3.58
N CYS A 428 14.12 9.30 3.41
CA CYS A 428 14.28 10.43 4.33
C CYS A 428 13.70 10.11 5.72
N PRO A 429 14.06 10.86 6.77
CA PRO A 429 13.58 10.57 8.14
C PRO A 429 12.06 10.55 8.30
N ALA A 430 11.31 11.31 7.50
CA ALA A 430 9.84 11.27 7.52
C ALA A 430 9.29 9.96 6.95
N CYS A 431 9.83 9.50 5.81
CA CYS A 431 9.48 8.22 5.23
C CYS A 431 9.89 7.06 6.15
N GLN A 432 11.09 7.11 6.75
CA GLN A 432 11.53 6.12 7.74
C GLN A 432 10.61 6.06 8.95
N LYS A 433 10.12 7.22 9.45
CA LYS A 433 9.13 7.27 10.53
C LYS A 433 7.83 6.54 10.14
N ALA A 434 7.28 6.85 8.96
CA ALA A 434 6.05 6.23 8.48
C ALA A 434 6.20 4.70 8.30
N LEU A 435 7.31 4.26 7.70
CA LEU A 435 7.64 2.84 7.54
C LEU A 435 7.81 2.14 8.90
N ASN A 436 8.50 2.79 9.85
CA ASN A 436 8.74 2.22 11.16
C ASN A 436 7.44 2.04 11.95
N GLU A 437 6.58 3.05 11.97
CA GLU A 437 5.26 3.00 12.61
C GLU A 437 4.40 1.89 12.03
N LEU A 438 4.46 1.68 10.71
CA LEU A 438 3.70 0.63 10.05
C LEU A 438 4.24 -0.78 10.37
N ILE A 439 5.57 -0.97 10.37
CA ILE A 439 6.17 -2.25 10.77
C ILE A 439 5.79 -2.58 12.22
N ASP A 440 5.87 -1.60 13.14
CA ASP A 440 5.48 -1.82 14.55
C ASP A 440 3.99 -2.17 14.68
N PHE A 441 3.13 -1.50 13.92
CA PHE A 441 1.69 -1.79 13.89
C PHE A 441 1.37 -3.25 13.52
N TYR A 442 2.10 -3.82 12.57
CA TYR A 442 1.90 -5.20 12.13
C TYR A 442 2.55 -6.25 13.06
N THR A 443 3.59 -5.87 13.81
CA THR A 443 4.46 -6.84 14.50
C THR A 443 4.45 -6.73 16.03
N GLU A 444 3.79 -5.75 16.60
CA GLU A 444 3.57 -5.58 18.05
C GLU A 444 2.12 -5.90 18.43
#